data_8a3e94461c5dff31212a2fa0471d4371
#
_entry.id   8a3e94461c5dff31212a2fa0471d4371
#
_cell.length_a   1.000
_cell.length_b   1.000
_cell.length_c   1.000
_cell.angle_alpha   90.00
_cell.angle_beta   90.00
_cell.angle_gamma   90.00
#
_symmetry.space_group_name_H-M   'P 1'
#
loop_
_entity.id
_entity.type
_entity.pdbx_description
1 polymer ?
#
loop_
_entity_poly.entity_id
_entity_poly.type
_entity_poly.pdbx_seq_one_letter_code
_entity_poly.pdbx_strand_id
1 'polypeptide(L)'
;MRQKLNLITLGTDNFERSVNFYEKGLGWKRSSESVDGLALFPLGGITLALHPRQELAEDATLQYKPTEFSGLTLSYNAKSEKEVDDVLKEVKVLGAVIIKPAQKVFWGGYSGYFKDPDGHLIEVAYNPFWKLDENDNLIL
;
A
#
# COMPACT_ATOMS: atom_id res chain seq x y z
N MET A 1 -3.98 -18.27 -17.73
CA MET A 1 -3.72 -16.85 -17.37
C MET A 1 -2.21 -16.63 -17.47
N ARG A 2 -1.76 -15.54 -18.11
CA ARG A 2 -0.32 -15.19 -18.13
C ARG A 2 0.12 -14.88 -16.70
N GLN A 3 1.41 -15.07 -16.38
CA GLN A 3 2.00 -14.71 -15.07
C GLN A 3 2.17 -13.18 -14.98
N LYS A 4 1.03 -12.46 -14.87
CA LYS A 4 0.97 -11.01 -14.84
C LYS A 4 -0.29 -10.55 -14.10
N LEU A 5 -0.09 -9.66 -13.12
CA LEU A 5 -1.14 -8.82 -12.56
C LEU A 5 -0.89 -7.37 -12.99
N ASN A 6 -1.94 -6.65 -13.30
CA ASN A 6 -1.85 -5.26 -13.78
C ASN A 6 -2.44 -4.26 -12.77
N LEU A 7 -3.34 -4.71 -11.90
CA LEU A 7 -4.06 -3.87 -10.96
C LEU A 7 -4.22 -4.56 -9.61
N ILE A 8 -4.06 -3.81 -8.53
CA ILE A 8 -4.50 -4.17 -7.18
C ILE A 8 -5.54 -3.13 -6.78
N THR A 9 -6.77 -3.56 -6.52
CA THR A 9 -7.84 -2.66 -6.08
C THR A 9 -8.07 -2.80 -4.58
N LEU A 10 -7.97 -1.69 -3.86
CA LEU A 10 -8.26 -1.60 -2.43
C LEU A 10 -9.64 -0.98 -2.22
N GLY A 11 -10.47 -1.66 -1.45
CA GLY A 11 -11.75 -1.13 -1.03
C GLY A 11 -11.60 -0.08 0.05
N THR A 12 -12.24 1.09 -0.11
CA THR A 12 -12.17 2.21 0.81
C THR A 12 -13.52 2.47 1.49
N ASP A 13 -13.51 2.80 2.77
CA ASP A 13 -14.73 3.16 3.51
C ASP A 13 -15.06 4.66 3.33
N ASN A 14 -14.04 5.48 3.09
CA ASN A 14 -14.17 6.88 2.73
C ASN A 14 -13.21 7.21 1.59
N PHE A 15 -13.75 7.21 0.38
CA PHE A 15 -12.97 7.33 -0.86
C PHE A 15 -12.11 8.60 -0.91
N GLU A 16 -12.68 9.76 -0.58
CA GLU A 16 -11.94 11.03 -0.63
C GLU A 16 -10.82 11.10 0.40
N ARG A 17 -11.04 10.60 1.63
CA ARG A 17 -10.02 10.51 2.67
C ARG A 17 -8.85 9.64 2.18
N SER A 18 -9.15 8.51 1.58
CA SER A 18 -8.14 7.58 1.08
C SER A 18 -7.36 8.18 -0.09
N VAL A 19 -8.06 8.77 -1.07
CA VAL A 19 -7.40 9.50 -2.18
C VAL A 19 -6.48 10.59 -1.63
N ASN A 20 -6.93 11.38 -0.66
CA ASN A 20 -6.11 12.43 -0.05
C ASN A 20 -4.87 11.86 0.67
N PHE A 21 -4.97 10.70 1.33
CA PHE A 21 -3.82 10.05 1.96
C PHE A 21 -2.72 9.72 0.94
N TYR A 22 -3.08 9.06 -0.17
CA TYR A 22 -2.11 8.66 -1.19
C TYR A 22 -1.66 9.86 -2.05
N GLU A 23 -2.58 10.70 -2.53
CA GLU A 23 -2.27 11.78 -3.47
C GLU A 23 -1.62 12.99 -2.77
N LYS A 24 -2.25 13.53 -1.73
CA LYS A 24 -1.76 14.74 -1.04
C LYS A 24 -0.79 14.40 0.08
N GLY A 25 -1.03 13.30 0.81
CA GLY A 25 -0.20 12.87 1.91
C GLY A 25 1.13 12.31 1.41
N LEU A 26 1.10 11.20 0.70
CA LEU A 26 2.29 10.53 0.16
C LEU A 26 2.83 11.18 -1.13
N GLY A 27 2.12 12.14 -1.71
CA GLY A 27 2.54 12.82 -2.94
C GLY A 27 2.48 11.95 -4.20
N TRP A 28 1.71 10.87 -4.18
CA TRP A 28 1.59 9.98 -5.33
C TRP A 28 0.80 10.66 -6.46
N LYS A 29 1.22 10.41 -7.71
CA LYS A 29 0.53 10.99 -8.88
C LYS A 29 -0.64 10.13 -9.29
N ARG A 30 -1.83 10.68 -9.16
CA ARG A 30 -3.04 10.05 -9.68
C ARG A 30 -3.07 10.14 -11.21
N SER A 31 -3.45 9.04 -11.86
CA SER A 31 -3.61 8.97 -13.32
C SER A 31 -4.79 9.83 -13.80
N SER A 32 -4.65 10.43 -14.98
CA SER A 32 -5.75 11.10 -15.71
C SER A 32 -6.88 10.15 -16.12
N GLU A 33 -6.61 8.84 -16.15
CA GLU A 33 -7.60 7.79 -16.42
C GLU A 33 -8.49 7.46 -15.22
N SER A 34 -8.24 8.10 -14.06
CA SER A 34 -9.13 8.00 -12.90
C SER A 34 -10.49 8.62 -13.21
N VAL A 35 -11.54 7.97 -12.70
CA VAL A 35 -12.92 8.45 -12.84
C VAL A 35 -13.58 8.61 -11.48
N ASP A 36 -14.81 9.07 -11.43
CA ASP A 36 -15.59 9.13 -10.20
C ASP A 36 -15.71 7.72 -9.57
N GLY A 37 -15.41 7.63 -8.27
CA GLY A 37 -15.37 6.35 -7.55
C GLY A 37 -14.18 5.43 -7.86
N LEU A 38 -13.25 5.80 -8.75
CA LEU A 38 -12.07 4.99 -9.06
C LEU A 38 -10.82 5.84 -9.21
N ALA A 39 -9.94 5.83 -8.23
CA ALA A 39 -8.65 6.50 -8.30
C ALA A 39 -7.54 5.51 -8.66
N LEU A 40 -6.71 5.86 -9.64
CA LEU A 40 -5.65 5.01 -10.18
C LEU A 40 -4.28 5.65 -9.92
N PHE A 41 -3.37 4.90 -9.32
CA PHE A 41 -2.00 5.30 -9.02
C PHE A 41 -1.03 4.32 -9.70
N PRO A 42 -0.42 4.69 -10.85
CA PRO A 42 0.58 3.85 -11.52
C PRO A 42 1.83 3.68 -10.65
N LEU A 43 2.26 2.43 -10.42
CA LEU A 43 3.42 2.05 -9.61
C LEU A 43 4.49 1.31 -10.44
N GLY A 44 4.68 1.73 -11.70
CA GLY A 44 5.57 1.03 -12.61
C GLY A 44 4.87 -0.15 -13.31
N GLY A 45 5.22 -1.39 -13.01
CA GLY A 45 4.64 -2.57 -13.66
C GLY A 45 3.22 -2.94 -13.22
N ILE A 46 2.68 -2.28 -12.20
CA ILE A 46 1.34 -2.49 -11.63
C ILE A 46 0.70 -1.15 -11.28
N THR A 47 -0.62 -1.11 -11.18
CA THR A 47 -1.37 0.07 -10.72
C THR A 47 -2.08 -0.26 -9.41
N LEU A 48 -1.99 0.64 -8.41
CA LEU A 48 -2.90 0.62 -7.27
C LEU A 48 -4.18 1.37 -7.64
N ALA A 49 -5.32 0.76 -7.37
CA ALA A 49 -6.63 1.40 -7.50
C ALA A 49 -7.29 1.53 -6.14
N LEU A 50 -8.00 2.64 -5.93
CA LEU A 50 -8.92 2.82 -4.80
C LEU A 50 -10.33 2.84 -5.34
N HIS A 51 -11.24 2.13 -4.68
CA HIS A 51 -12.66 2.04 -5.04
C HIS A 51 -13.51 1.93 -3.79
N PRO A 52 -14.73 2.51 -3.74
CA PRO A 52 -15.62 2.32 -2.60
C PRO A 52 -15.81 0.83 -2.28
N ARG A 53 -15.56 0.43 -1.04
CA ARG A 53 -15.48 -0.98 -0.63
C ARG A 53 -16.80 -1.74 -0.86
N GLN A 54 -17.91 -1.06 -0.60
CA GLN A 54 -19.23 -1.64 -0.80
C GLN A 54 -19.47 -1.94 -2.28
N GLU A 55 -19.18 -0.99 -3.17
CA GLU A 55 -19.34 -1.13 -4.62
C GLU A 55 -18.39 -2.21 -5.17
N LEU A 56 -17.15 -2.27 -4.67
CA LEU A 56 -16.18 -3.30 -5.04
C LEU A 56 -16.66 -4.71 -4.67
N ALA A 57 -17.29 -4.86 -3.51
CA ALA A 57 -17.87 -6.13 -3.10
C ALA A 57 -19.10 -6.51 -3.95
N GLU A 58 -19.96 -5.54 -4.24
CA GLU A 58 -21.16 -5.73 -5.08
C GLU A 58 -20.79 -6.11 -6.50
N ASP A 59 -19.78 -5.48 -7.09
CA ASP A 59 -19.28 -5.83 -8.42
C ASP A 59 -18.78 -7.29 -8.47
N ALA A 60 -18.16 -7.75 -7.39
CA ALA A 60 -17.76 -9.16 -7.25
C ALA A 60 -18.90 -10.10 -6.85
N THR A 61 -20.14 -9.60 -6.74
CA THR A 61 -21.33 -10.36 -6.27
C THR A 61 -21.18 -10.92 -4.85
N LEU A 62 -20.42 -10.21 -3.99
CA LEU A 62 -20.14 -10.60 -2.62
C LEU A 62 -20.74 -9.59 -1.63
N GLN A 63 -20.97 -10.05 -0.39
CA GLN A 63 -21.26 -9.17 0.73
C GLN A 63 -19.97 -8.83 1.44
N TYR A 64 -19.73 -7.54 1.67
CA TYR A 64 -18.61 -7.13 2.50
C TYR A 64 -18.84 -7.56 3.96
N LYS A 65 -17.85 -8.26 4.51
CA LYS A 65 -17.78 -8.62 5.94
C LYS A 65 -16.43 -8.17 6.48
N PRO A 66 -16.39 -7.28 7.49
CA PRO A 66 -15.13 -6.88 8.11
C PRO A 66 -14.37 -8.07 8.68
N THR A 67 -13.06 -8.09 8.45
CA THR A 67 -12.14 -9.06 9.05
C THR A 67 -10.97 -8.30 9.67
N GLU A 68 -10.35 -8.86 10.70
CA GLU A 68 -9.17 -8.27 11.33
C GLU A 68 -7.96 -8.29 10.40
N PHE A 69 -7.79 -9.38 9.65
CA PHE A 69 -6.76 -9.56 8.65
C PHE A 69 -7.32 -10.20 7.38
N SER A 70 -7.17 -9.51 6.26
CA SER A 70 -7.72 -9.92 4.96
C SER A 70 -6.89 -10.98 4.22
N GLY A 71 -5.74 -11.38 4.77
CA GLY A 71 -4.79 -12.26 4.07
C GLY A 71 -3.94 -11.54 3.01
N LEU A 72 -3.99 -10.21 2.97
CA LEU A 72 -3.22 -9.38 2.04
C LEU A 72 -2.32 -8.40 2.81
N THR A 73 -1.08 -8.30 2.38
CA THR A 73 -0.15 -7.25 2.79
C THR A 73 0.50 -6.66 1.55
N LEU A 74 0.54 -5.35 1.47
CA LEU A 74 1.36 -4.63 0.50
C LEU A 74 2.72 -4.37 1.13
N SER A 75 3.81 -4.42 0.36
CA SER A 75 5.16 -4.17 0.90
C SER A 75 5.87 -3.09 0.11
N TYR A 76 6.41 -2.12 0.84
CA TYR A 76 7.34 -1.12 0.35
C TYR A 76 8.76 -1.52 0.76
N ASN A 77 9.66 -1.70 -0.23
CA ASN A 77 11.05 -2.02 0.01
C ASN A 77 11.89 -0.75 0.10
N ALA A 78 12.32 -0.43 1.30
CA ALA A 78 13.17 0.72 1.61
C ALA A 78 14.64 0.43 1.26
N LYS A 79 15.44 1.48 0.98
CA LYS A 79 16.87 1.40 0.66
C LYS A 79 17.76 1.30 1.89
N SER A 80 17.22 1.59 3.08
CA SER A 80 17.94 1.58 4.35
C SER A 80 17.00 1.43 5.53
N GLU A 81 17.56 1.08 6.71
CA GLU A 81 16.81 1.07 7.97
C GLU A 81 16.28 2.46 8.33
N LYS A 82 17.10 3.49 8.08
CA LYS A 82 16.69 4.88 8.30
C LYS A 82 15.46 5.25 7.48
N GLU A 83 15.38 4.82 6.24
CA GLU A 83 14.21 5.07 5.39
C GLU A 83 12.96 4.36 5.93
N VAL A 84 13.09 3.15 6.50
CA VAL A 84 11.97 2.48 7.19
C VAL A 84 11.44 3.35 8.33
N ASP A 85 12.33 3.88 9.17
CA ASP A 85 11.94 4.75 10.28
C ASP A 85 11.29 6.04 9.79
N ASP A 86 11.86 6.67 8.76
CA ASP A 86 11.36 7.93 8.19
C ASP A 86 9.95 7.73 7.61
N VAL A 87 9.73 6.67 6.82
CA VAL A 87 8.41 6.36 6.23
C VAL A 87 7.38 6.08 7.31
N LEU A 88 7.68 5.27 8.32
CA LEU A 88 6.74 4.97 9.40
C LEU A 88 6.39 6.23 10.21
N LYS A 89 7.34 7.13 10.40
CA LYS A 89 7.09 8.43 11.03
C LYS A 89 6.19 9.32 10.17
N GLU A 90 6.46 9.40 8.87
CA GLU A 90 5.67 10.17 7.90
C GLU A 90 4.21 9.69 7.86
N VAL A 91 3.98 8.40 7.62
CA VAL A 91 2.61 7.86 7.52
C VAL A 91 1.82 8.01 8.82
N LYS A 92 2.48 7.95 9.97
CA LYS A 92 1.86 8.21 11.27
C LYS A 92 1.34 9.65 11.36
N VAL A 93 2.10 10.63 10.90
CA VAL A 93 1.66 12.04 10.83
C VAL A 93 0.48 12.21 9.89
N LEU A 94 0.43 11.42 8.80
CA LEU A 94 -0.67 11.40 7.83
C LEU A 94 -1.92 10.65 8.33
N GLY A 95 -1.91 10.12 9.55
CA GLY A 95 -3.07 9.48 10.17
C GLY A 95 -3.13 7.96 10.03
N ALA A 96 -2.07 7.32 9.53
CA ALA A 96 -1.95 5.87 9.55
C ALA A 96 -1.72 5.32 10.96
N VAL A 97 -2.15 4.09 11.20
CA VAL A 97 -1.99 3.40 12.48
C VAL A 97 -0.77 2.48 12.42
N ILE A 98 0.24 2.77 13.24
CA ILE A 98 1.41 1.88 13.34
C ILE A 98 1.01 0.60 14.10
N ILE A 99 1.05 -0.54 13.40
CA ILE A 99 0.71 -1.86 13.95
C ILE A 99 1.93 -2.52 14.59
N LYS A 100 3.08 -2.37 13.91
CA LYS A 100 4.36 -2.90 14.40
C LYS A 100 5.43 -1.82 14.20
N PRO A 101 6.05 -1.32 15.27
CA PRO A 101 7.19 -0.41 15.14
C PRO A 101 8.33 -1.08 14.36
N ALA A 102 9.16 -0.25 13.71
CA ALA A 102 10.34 -0.73 13.01
C ALA A 102 11.30 -1.44 13.98
N GLN A 103 11.77 -2.62 13.59
CA GLN A 103 12.71 -3.42 14.38
C GLN A 103 13.50 -4.40 13.52
N LYS A 104 14.61 -4.87 14.03
CA LYS A 104 15.34 -6.00 13.45
C LYS A 104 14.45 -7.23 13.42
N VAL A 105 14.53 -7.98 12.34
CA VAL A 105 13.72 -9.21 12.14
C VAL A 105 14.62 -10.43 11.92
N PHE A 106 14.08 -11.61 12.17
CA PHE A 106 14.83 -12.87 12.21
C PHE A 106 15.55 -13.22 10.91
N TRP A 107 15.05 -12.75 9.76
CA TRP A 107 15.67 -12.98 8.45
C TRP A 107 16.78 -11.97 8.11
N GLY A 108 17.22 -11.15 9.08
CA GLY A 108 18.36 -10.24 8.96
C GLY A 108 18.03 -8.85 8.45
N GLY A 109 16.78 -8.55 8.16
CA GLY A 109 16.32 -7.23 7.74
C GLY A 109 15.83 -6.34 8.89
N TYR A 110 15.16 -5.25 8.49
CA TYR A 110 14.55 -4.28 9.39
C TYR A 110 13.19 -3.88 8.86
N SER A 111 12.12 -4.08 9.62
CA SER A 111 10.77 -3.80 9.14
C SER A 111 9.80 -3.38 10.23
N GLY A 112 8.76 -2.68 9.79
CA GLY A 112 7.58 -2.35 10.57
C GLY A 112 6.32 -2.39 9.70
N TYR A 113 5.15 -2.25 10.34
CA TYR A 113 3.86 -2.33 9.67
C TYR A 113 2.96 -1.18 10.08
N PHE A 114 2.19 -0.68 9.13
CA PHE A 114 1.11 0.25 9.40
C PHE A 114 -0.18 -0.14 8.67
N LYS A 115 -1.30 0.37 9.15
CA LYS A 115 -2.57 0.37 8.42
C LYS A 115 -2.82 1.76 7.86
N ASP A 116 -3.21 1.83 6.60
CA ASP A 116 -3.72 3.05 5.97
C ASP A 116 -5.07 3.48 6.61
N PRO A 117 -5.67 4.61 6.22
CA PRO A 117 -6.93 5.08 6.78
C PRO A 117 -8.12 4.11 6.65
N ASP A 118 -8.05 3.15 5.73
CA ASP A 118 -9.09 2.13 5.50
C ASP A 118 -8.75 0.76 6.10
N GLY A 119 -7.62 0.66 6.79
CA GLY A 119 -7.18 -0.54 7.48
C GLY A 119 -6.39 -1.53 6.62
N HIS A 120 -5.97 -1.14 5.41
CA HIS A 120 -5.09 -1.97 4.59
C HIS A 120 -3.70 -2.04 5.20
N LEU A 121 -3.18 -3.26 5.31
CA LEU A 121 -1.90 -3.52 5.96
C LEU A 121 -0.74 -3.31 4.96
N ILE A 122 0.20 -2.46 5.34
CA ILE A 122 1.39 -2.16 4.55
C ILE A 122 2.63 -2.43 5.39
N GLU A 123 3.54 -3.24 4.85
CA GLU A 123 4.87 -3.45 5.38
C GLU A 123 5.83 -2.41 4.79
N VAL A 124 6.68 -1.85 5.64
CA VAL A 124 7.85 -1.06 5.24
C VAL A 124 9.07 -1.84 5.68
N ALA A 125 9.87 -2.31 4.72
CA ALA A 125 10.96 -3.24 5.00
C ALA A 125 12.26 -2.86 4.27
N TYR A 126 13.38 -2.93 4.98
CA TYR A 126 14.71 -2.96 4.41
C TYR A 126 15.26 -4.39 4.46
N ASN A 127 15.52 -4.95 3.26
CA ASN A 127 16.16 -6.25 3.14
C ASN A 127 17.58 -6.07 2.57
N PRO A 128 18.64 -6.29 3.36
CA PRO A 128 20.01 -6.08 2.90
C PRO A 128 20.47 -7.09 1.82
N PHE A 129 19.70 -8.14 1.59
CA PHE A 129 20.02 -9.18 0.59
C PHE A 129 19.33 -8.94 -0.76
N TRP A 130 18.37 -8.01 -0.83
CA TRP A 130 17.65 -7.67 -2.03
C TRP A 130 18.15 -6.36 -2.62
N LYS A 131 18.17 -6.29 -3.94
CA LYS A 131 18.59 -5.10 -4.67
C LYS A 131 17.40 -4.46 -5.35
N LEU A 132 17.45 -3.14 -5.46
CA LEU A 132 16.53 -2.37 -6.27
C LEU A 132 17.25 -1.90 -7.53
N ASP A 133 16.54 -1.83 -8.66
CA ASP A 133 17.03 -1.23 -9.89
C ASP A 133 16.99 0.31 -9.85
N GLU A 134 17.36 0.95 -10.96
CA GLU A 134 17.34 2.40 -11.09
C GLU A 134 15.94 3.05 -11.00
N ASN A 135 14.89 2.25 -11.14
CA ASN A 135 13.50 2.65 -11.03
C ASN A 135 12.85 2.17 -9.72
N ASP A 136 13.67 1.74 -8.76
CA ASP A 136 13.25 1.23 -7.44
C ASP A 136 12.41 -0.06 -7.52
N ASN A 137 12.50 -0.82 -8.62
CA ASN A 137 11.89 -2.14 -8.70
C ASN A 137 12.81 -3.19 -8.07
N LEU A 138 12.19 -4.18 -7.44
CA LEU A 138 12.89 -5.29 -6.83
C LEU A 138 13.52 -6.19 -7.89
N ILE A 139 14.82 -6.46 -7.75
CA ILE A 139 15.56 -7.43 -8.56
C ILE A 139 15.64 -8.75 -7.76
N LEU A 140 15.01 -9.80 -8.26
CA LEU A 140 15.00 -11.14 -7.68
C LEU A 140 15.81 -12.14 -8.50
#